data_f8fbbd8451c9b185ea62ecaac86cad4c
#
_entry.id   f8fbbd8451c9b185ea62ecaac86cad4c
#
_cell.length_a   1.000
_cell.length_b   1.000
_cell.length_c   1.000
_cell.angle_alpha   90.00
_cell.angle_beta   90.00
_cell.angle_gamma   90.00
#
_symmetry.space_group_name_H-M   'P 1'
#
loop_
_entity.id
_entity.type
_entity.pdbx_description
1 polymer ?
#
loop_
_entity_poly.entity_id
_entity_poly.type
_entity_poly.pdbx_seq_one_letter_code
_entity_poly.pdbx_strand_id
1 'polypeptide(L)'
;MIFGGIQKTSTIDFPGVLSCVVFVRGCDMNCFYCHNREIIAGSAGEFLPETEILAFLEKRRGLLDGVVVSGGEPTLQPDLAGFLQKLRAMSYRIKLDTNGQRPELTESLWREGLLDYVAMDVKALPRDYVSVCGADGFAKVKDTTARLSALEAKFEVRTTLYPGMTMEELEELLQALPPMPLWRLNYYHMPEVFQPQDKLRLRLKALSSIAVQENLPRLTQWQPRLVWQ
;
A
#
# COMPACT_ATOMS: atom_id res chain seq x y z
N MET A 1 7.09 18.13 -2.72
CA MET A 1 6.77 17.03 -1.74
C MET A 1 7.89 16.86 -0.73
N ILE A 2 7.60 16.28 0.44
CA ILE A 2 8.60 15.95 1.48
C ILE A 2 8.57 14.43 1.69
N PHE A 3 9.74 13.81 1.67
CA PHE A 3 9.88 12.37 1.79
C PHE A 3 10.52 12.00 3.14
N GLY A 4 10.04 10.92 3.74
CA GLY A 4 10.59 10.35 4.96
C GLY A 4 11.73 9.36 4.72
N GLY A 5 11.96 8.97 3.46
CA GLY A 5 13.02 8.04 3.11
C GLY A 5 12.97 7.55 1.67
N ILE A 6 14.01 6.81 1.30
CA ILE A 6 14.13 6.14 0.00
C ILE A 6 14.79 4.78 0.16
N GLN A 7 14.18 3.75 -0.40
CA GLN A 7 14.82 2.47 -0.67
C GLN A 7 15.38 2.51 -2.09
N LYS A 8 16.69 2.58 -2.20
CA LYS A 8 17.40 2.91 -3.46
C LYS A 8 17.24 1.88 -4.57
N THR A 9 16.90 0.63 -4.22
CA THR A 9 16.70 -0.46 -5.18
C THR A 9 15.76 -1.50 -4.60
N SER A 10 14.81 -1.97 -5.39
CA SER A 10 13.90 -3.06 -5.04
C SER A 10 13.57 -3.90 -6.27
N THR A 11 13.54 -5.21 -6.10
CA THR A 11 13.12 -6.20 -7.10
C THR A 11 11.74 -6.79 -6.79
N ILE A 12 11.14 -6.43 -5.66
CA ILE A 12 9.89 -7.03 -5.16
C ILE A 12 8.72 -6.04 -5.08
N ASP A 13 9.01 -4.74 -4.87
CA ASP A 13 7.96 -3.75 -4.63
C ASP A 13 7.17 -3.36 -5.88
N PHE A 14 7.73 -3.54 -7.08
CA PHE A 14 7.06 -3.31 -8.35
C PHE A 14 7.10 -4.60 -9.20
N PRO A 15 5.97 -5.31 -9.41
CA PRO A 15 5.97 -6.59 -10.12
C PRO A 15 6.67 -6.53 -11.48
N GLY A 16 7.78 -7.29 -11.64
CA GLY A 16 8.54 -7.38 -12.87
C GLY A 16 9.31 -6.12 -13.28
N VAL A 17 9.55 -5.17 -12.36
CA VAL A 17 10.24 -3.89 -12.61
C VAL A 17 11.32 -3.68 -11.57
N LEU A 18 12.55 -3.47 -12.01
CA LEU A 18 13.63 -3.02 -11.12
C LEU A 18 13.35 -1.56 -10.73
N SER A 19 13.07 -1.33 -9.46
CA SER A 19 12.56 -0.04 -8.99
C SER A 19 13.30 0.48 -7.77
N CYS A 20 13.05 1.72 -7.41
CA CYS A 20 13.24 2.23 -6.05
C CYS A 20 11.89 2.52 -5.41
N VAL A 21 11.87 2.67 -4.08
CA VAL A 21 10.68 3.07 -3.34
C VAL A 21 10.95 4.41 -2.67
N VAL A 22 10.10 5.40 -2.91
CA VAL A 22 10.12 6.68 -2.22
C VAL A 22 8.96 6.74 -1.22
N PHE A 23 9.27 7.10 0.02
CA PHE A 23 8.31 7.09 1.11
C PHE A 23 7.91 8.52 1.45
N VAL A 24 6.66 8.90 1.16
CA VAL A 24 6.11 10.21 1.54
C VAL A 24 5.74 10.24 3.02
N ARG A 25 5.71 11.47 3.58
CA ARG A 25 5.30 11.69 4.97
C ARG A 25 3.80 11.86 5.11
N GLY A 26 3.32 11.56 6.33
CA GLY A 26 1.94 11.77 6.72
C GLY A 26 1.00 10.69 6.21
N CYS A 27 -0.02 10.40 7.00
CA CYS A 27 -1.08 9.46 6.68
C CYS A 27 -2.35 9.89 7.41
N ASP A 28 -3.51 9.70 6.79
CA ASP A 28 -4.83 9.92 7.38
C ASP A 28 -5.33 8.71 8.18
N MET A 29 -4.52 7.65 8.24
CA MET A 29 -4.77 6.46 9.06
C MET A 29 -3.72 6.32 10.16
N ASN A 30 -4.11 5.63 11.24
CA ASN A 30 -3.26 5.33 12.39
C ASN A 30 -3.30 3.83 12.70
N CYS A 31 -2.99 2.99 11.69
CA CYS A 31 -3.03 1.54 11.84
C CYS A 31 -2.12 1.09 12.98
N PHE A 32 -2.64 0.25 13.90
CA PHE A 32 -1.88 -0.15 15.08
C PHE A 32 -0.62 -0.96 14.73
N TYR A 33 -0.61 -1.66 13.58
CA TYR A 33 0.50 -2.49 13.08
C TYR A 33 1.38 -1.77 12.03
N CYS A 34 1.31 -0.46 11.92
CA CYS A 34 2.00 0.29 10.87
C CYS A 34 3.53 0.18 10.98
N HIS A 35 4.20 -0.31 9.93
CA HIS A 35 5.66 -0.37 9.84
C HIS A 35 6.32 0.99 9.58
N ASN A 36 5.59 1.90 8.93
CA ASN A 36 6.09 3.22 8.56
C ASN A 36 5.79 4.29 9.62
N ARG A 37 5.61 3.89 10.89
CA ARG A 37 5.18 4.82 11.95
C ARG A 37 6.12 5.99 12.17
N GLU A 38 7.44 5.78 12.09
CA GLU A 38 8.42 6.86 12.18
C GLU A 38 8.22 7.92 11.11
N ILE A 39 7.96 7.50 9.88
CA ILE A 39 7.71 8.38 8.73
C ILE A 39 6.41 9.16 8.92
N ILE A 40 5.38 8.53 9.50
CA ILE A 40 4.08 9.15 9.75
C ILE A 40 4.17 10.15 10.91
N ALA A 41 4.80 9.76 12.03
CA ALA A 41 4.86 10.56 13.25
C ALA A 41 5.84 11.74 13.17
N GLY A 42 6.70 11.79 12.16
CA GLY A 42 7.66 12.86 11.97
C GLY A 42 8.85 12.86 12.93
N SER A 43 9.05 11.76 13.66
CA SER A 43 10.20 11.55 14.56
C SER A 43 11.42 10.99 13.84
N ALA A 44 11.26 10.50 12.63
CA ALA A 44 12.35 10.02 11.81
C ALA A 44 13.17 11.20 11.27
N GLY A 45 14.44 11.13 11.48
CA GLY A 45 15.55 11.94 11.03
C GLY A 45 15.38 12.96 9.91
N GLU A 46 16.42 13.21 9.18
CA GLU A 46 16.48 14.20 8.11
C GLU A 46 15.46 13.89 7.01
N PHE A 47 14.57 14.85 6.74
CA PHE A 47 13.63 14.77 5.63
C PHE A 47 14.35 14.99 4.32
N LEU A 48 13.98 14.21 3.32
CA LEU A 48 14.50 14.38 1.97
C LEU A 48 13.58 15.32 1.19
N PRO A 49 14.07 16.47 0.73
CA PRO A 49 13.31 17.33 -0.17
C PRO A 49 13.16 16.66 -1.54
N GLU A 50 12.12 17.04 -2.27
CA GLU A 50 11.83 16.51 -3.60
C GLU A 50 13.03 16.65 -4.55
N THR A 51 13.79 17.75 -4.43
CA THR A 51 14.98 17.99 -5.24
C THR A 51 16.06 16.93 -5.10
N GLU A 52 16.25 16.38 -3.89
CA GLU A 52 17.21 15.30 -3.66
C GLU A 52 16.73 13.98 -4.27
N ILE A 53 15.45 13.68 -4.13
CA ILE A 53 14.83 12.49 -4.75
C ILE A 53 14.99 12.57 -6.27
N LEU A 54 14.64 13.71 -6.88
CA LEU A 54 14.78 13.90 -8.32
C LEU A 54 16.24 13.83 -8.79
N ALA A 55 17.18 14.41 -8.04
CA ALA A 55 18.61 14.31 -8.35
C ALA A 55 19.14 12.87 -8.25
N PHE A 56 18.67 12.09 -7.28
CA PHE A 56 18.96 10.65 -7.19
C PHE A 56 18.40 9.90 -8.41
N LEU A 57 17.14 10.13 -8.76
CA LEU A 57 16.48 9.47 -9.88
C LEU A 57 17.14 9.82 -11.23
N GLU A 58 17.54 11.07 -11.43
CA GLU A 58 18.24 11.48 -12.65
C GLU A 58 19.56 10.69 -12.83
N LYS A 59 20.31 10.45 -11.75
CA LYS A 59 21.54 9.62 -11.78
C LYS A 59 21.25 8.13 -12.01
N ARG A 60 20.03 7.69 -11.84
CA ARG A 60 19.61 6.29 -11.97
C ARG A 60 18.84 5.97 -13.24
N ARG A 61 18.66 6.94 -14.12
CA ARG A 61 18.05 6.73 -15.45
C ARG A 61 18.81 5.65 -16.21
N GLY A 62 18.06 4.70 -16.76
CA GLY A 62 18.64 3.54 -17.47
C GLY A 62 19.23 2.44 -16.56
N LEU A 63 19.27 2.66 -15.24
CA LEU A 63 19.67 1.65 -14.25
C LEU A 63 18.45 1.11 -13.47
N LEU A 64 17.45 1.95 -13.28
CA LEU A 64 16.15 1.59 -12.70
C LEU A 64 15.07 1.82 -13.75
N ASP A 65 14.10 0.91 -13.79
CA ASP A 65 12.98 0.95 -14.73
C ASP A 65 11.74 1.64 -14.13
N GLY A 66 11.65 1.69 -12.80
CA GLY A 66 10.46 2.23 -12.15
C GLY A 66 10.69 2.87 -10.79
N VAL A 67 9.65 3.59 -10.36
CA VAL A 67 9.56 4.22 -9.04
C VAL A 67 8.24 3.79 -8.39
N VAL A 68 8.33 3.30 -7.16
CA VAL A 68 7.17 3.07 -6.29
C VAL A 68 7.01 4.29 -5.39
N VAL A 69 5.87 4.94 -5.44
CA VAL A 69 5.51 6.04 -4.53
C VAL A 69 4.64 5.47 -3.43
N SER A 70 5.19 5.43 -2.21
CA SER A 70 4.65 4.76 -1.04
C SER A 70 4.87 5.61 0.22
N GLY A 71 4.87 5.02 1.42
CA GLY A 71 5.26 5.69 2.67
C GLY A 71 4.12 5.80 3.68
N GLY A 72 3.67 7.01 4.00
CA GLY A 72 2.42 7.27 4.68
C GLY A 72 1.26 7.05 3.72
N GLU A 73 0.63 8.13 3.27
CA GLU A 73 -0.37 8.08 2.21
C GLU A 73 -0.02 9.10 1.10
N PRO A 74 0.44 8.64 -0.07
CA PRO A 74 0.84 9.53 -1.16
C PRO A 74 -0.30 10.43 -1.67
N THR A 75 -1.54 9.94 -1.68
CA THR A 75 -2.69 10.71 -2.18
C THR A 75 -3.08 11.90 -1.30
N LEU A 76 -2.47 12.05 -0.12
CA LEU A 76 -2.59 13.25 0.71
C LEU A 76 -1.69 14.39 0.26
N GLN A 77 -0.68 14.10 -0.57
CA GLN A 77 0.28 15.12 -1.00
C GLN A 77 -0.33 16.00 -2.09
N PRO A 78 -0.48 17.31 -1.88
CA PRO A 78 -1.12 18.19 -2.87
C PRO A 78 -0.35 18.25 -4.20
N ASP A 79 0.97 18.05 -4.16
CA ASP A 79 1.84 18.10 -5.33
C ASP A 79 2.08 16.73 -5.99
N LEU A 80 1.30 15.68 -5.62
CA LEU A 80 1.52 14.32 -6.10
C LEU A 80 1.53 14.26 -7.63
N ALA A 81 0.50 14.79 -8.29
CA ALA A 81 0.41 14.76 -9.75
C ALA A 81 1.62 15.40 -10.43
N GLY A 82 2.06 16.57 -9.94
CA GLY A 82 3.25 17.26 -10.45
C GLY A 82 4.55 16.45 -10.27
N PHE A 83 4.67 15.72 -9.15
CA PHE A 83 5.80 14.81 -8.93
C PHE A 83 5.76 13.62 -9.91
N LEU A 84 4.60 12.98 -10.09
CA LEU A 84 4.44 11.88 -11.04
C LEU A 84 4.73 12.31 -12.48
N GLN A 85 4.33 13.53 -12.89
CA GLN A 85 4.68 14.10 -14.20
C GLN A 85 6.21 14.21 -14.40
N LYS A 86 6.94 14.62 -13.35
CA LYS A 86 8.42 14.68 -13.41
C LYS A 86 9.02 13.29 -13.56
N LEU A 87 8.49 12.27 -12.89
CA LEU A 87 8.92 10.87 -13.05
C LEU A 87 8.65 10.37 -14.49
N ARG A 88 7.50 10.72 -15.07
CA ARG A 88 7.17 10.41 -16.46
C ARG A 88 8.14 11.07 -17.45
N ALA A 89 8.49 12.33 -17.22
CA ALA A 89 9.46 13.04 -18.04
C ALA A 89 10.85 12.38 -18.01
N MET A 90 11.18 11.69 -16.90
CA MET A 90 12.39 10.88 -16.78
C MET A 90 12.25 9.47 -17.38
N SER A 91 11.09 9.11 -17.95
CA SER A 91 10.76 7.81 -18.54
C SER A 91 10.64 6.67 -17.54
N TYR A 92 10.39 6.94 -16.27
CA TYR A 92 10.11 5.90 -15.28
C TYR A 92 8.70 5.33 -15.40
N ARG A 93 8.56 4.02 -15.18
CA ARG A 93 7.29 3.38 -14.83
C ARG A 93 6.95 3.74 -13.39
N ILE A 94 5.67 3.94 -13.10
CA ILE A 94 5.23 4.46 -11.81
C ILE A 94 4.20 3.54 -11.19
N LYS A 95 4.50 3.09 -9.96
CA LYS A 95 3.57 2.38 -9.10
C LYS A 95 3.15 3.28 -7.93
N LEU A 96 1.87 3.32 -7.65
CA LEU A 96 1.31 3.98 -6.48
C LEU A 96 0.90 2.92 -5.44
N ASP A 97 1.41 3.05 -4.22
CA ASP A 97 0.90 2.34 -3.05
C ASP A 97 -0.03 3.29 -2.29
N THR A 98 -1.27 2.86 -2.04
CA THR A 98 -2.28 3.73 -1.41
C THR A 98 -3.21 2.97 -0.48
N ASN A 99 -3.74 3.66 0.53
CA ASN A 99 -4.79 3.15 1.40
C ASN A 99 -6.20 3.26 0.78
N GLY A 100 -6.31 3.78 -0.44
CA GLY A 100 -7.55 3.83 -1.21
C GLY A 100 -8.57 4.88 -0.75
N GLN A 101 -8.19 5.85 0.08
CA GLN A 101 -9.13 6.84 0.64
C GLN A 101 -9.47 8.01 -0.30
N ARG A 102 -8.86 8.05 -1.49
CA ARG A 102 -9.05 9.14 -2.48
C ARG A 102 -9.42 8.54 -3.85
N PRO A 103 -10.64 7.97 -3.99
CA PRO A 103 -11.05 7.27 -5.22
C PRO A 103 -10.97 8.15 -6.47
N GLU A 104 -11.47 9.40 -6.41
CA GLU A 104 -11.48 10.32 -7.53
C GLU A 104 -10.05 10.69 -7.97
N LEU A 105 -9.17 10.96 -7.03
CA LEU A 105 -7.78 11.29 -7.32
C LEU A 105 -7.06 10.09 -7.95
N THR A 106 -7.22 8.90 -7.38
CA THR A 106 -6.58 7.68 -7.91
C THR A 106 -7.07 7.39 -9.33
N GLU A 107 -8.37 7.54 -9.59
CA GLU A 107 -8.96 7.44 -10.93
C GLU A 107 -8.36 8.46 -11.90
N SER A 108 -8.29 9.74 -11.51
CA SER A 108 -7.73 10.83 -12.34
C SER A 108 -6.28 10.55 -12.71
N LEU A 109 -5.44 10.21 -11.74
CA LEU A 109 -4.03 9.88 -11.98
C LEU A 109 -3.85 8.72 -12.96
N TRP A 110 -4.73 7.70 -12.88
CA TRP A 110 -4.72 6.59 -13.84
C TRP A 110 -5.13 7.05 -15.24
N ARG A 111 -6.25 7.79 -15.36
CA ARG A 111 -6.76 8.31 -16.65
C ARG A 111 -5.77 9.25 -17.33
N GLU A 112 -5.04 10.03 -16.58
CA GLU A 112 -3.97 10.92 -17.08
C GLU A 112 -2.69 10.17 -17.50
N GLY A 113 -2.64 8.84 -17.34
CA GLY A 113 -1.49 8.03 -17.71
C GLY A 113 -0.29 8.23 -16.78
N LEU A 114 -0.50 8.75 -15.58
CA LEU A 114 0.55 8.99 -14.59
C LEU A 114 0.93 7.73 -13.78
N LEU A 115 0.13 6.67 -13.87
CA LEU A 115 0.36 5.41 -13.15
C LEU A 115 0.41 4.24 -14.14
N ASP A 116 1.30 3.27 -13.87
CA ASP A 116 1.38 1.99 -14.58
C ASP A 116 0.86 0.84 -13.73
N TYR A 117 0.79 1.04 -12.41
CA TYR A 117 0.33 0.05 -11.45
C TYR A 117 -0.16 0.70 -10.17
N VAL A 118 -1.19 0.13 -9.55
CA VAL A 118 -1.67 0.55 -8.23
C VAL A 118 -1.66 -0.65 -7.29
N ALA A 119 -1.08 -0.50 -6.11
CA ALA A 119 -1.27 -1.44 -5.01
C ALA A 119 -2.10 -0.77 -3.92
N MET A 120 -3.27 -1.31 -3.67
CA MET A 120 -4.22 -0.73 -2.73
C MET A 120 -4.42 -1.62 -1.51
N ASP A 121 -4.37 -1.02 -0.33
CA ASP A 121 -4.51 -1.76 0.91
C ASP A 121 -5.99 -1.85 1.34
N VAL A 122 -6.51 -3.07 1.47
CA VAL A 122 -7.75 -3.40 2.18
C VAL A 122 -7.37 -3.93 3.55
N LYS A 123 -7.54 -3.11 4.57
CA LYS A 123 -6.85 -3.31 5.85
C LYS A 123 -7.64 -4.14 6.85
N ALA A 124 -8.97 -4.06 6.83
CA ALA A 124 -9.85 -4.74 7.79
C ALA A 124 -11.28 -4.83 7.25
N LEU A 125 -12.14 -5.57 7.95
CA LEU A 125 -13.58 -5.56 7.73
C LEU A 125 -14.20 -4.20 8.03
N PRO A 126 -15.35 -3.83 7.43
CA PRO A 126 -16.00 -2.54 7.67
C PRO A 126 -16.16 -2.21 9.16
N ARG A 127 -16.62 -3.20 9.96
CA ARG A 127 -16.84 -3.04 11.41
C ARG A 127 -15.55 -2.80 12.22
N ASP A 128 -14.41 -3.23 11.68
CA ASP A 128 -13.12 -3.21 12.37
C ASP A 128 -12.20 -2.09 11.88
N TYR A 129 -12.61 -1.36 10.82
CA TYR A 129 -11.74 -0.35 10.20
C TYR A 129 -11.27 0.72 11.20
N VAL A 130 -12.18 1.24 12.01
CA VAL A 130 -11.84 2.25 13.03
C VAL A 130 -10.89 1.67 14.08
N SER A 131 -11.15 0.45 14.56
CA SER A 131 -10.32 -0.18 15.59
C SER A 131 -8.94 -0.58 15.08
N VAL A 132 -8.83 -0.91 13.80
CA VAL A 132 -7.57 -1.37 13.16
C VAL A 132 -6.77 -0.20 12.60
N CYS A 133 -7.45 0.76 11.95
CA CYS A 133 -6.82 1.81 11.17
C CYS A 133 -6.92 3.20 11.81
N GLY A 134 -7.67 3.35 12.91
CA GLY A 134 -7.91 4.65 13.56
C GLY A 134 -8.86 5.57 12.79
N ALA A 135 -9.42 5.13 11.66
CA ALA A 135 -10.35 5.89 10.83
C ALA A 135 -11.29 4.94 10.10
N ASP A 136 -12.51 5.36 9.82
CA ASP A 136 -13.39 4.65 8.89
C ASP A 136 -12.95 4.91 7.44
N GLY A 137 -13.04 3.87 6.61
CA GLY A 137 -12.54 4.01 5.25
C GLY A 137 -13.00 2.93 4.26
N PHE A 138 -13.67 1.89 4.70
CA PHE A 138 -13.99 0.75 3.83
C PHE A 138 -14.84 1.13 2.61
N ALA A 139 -15.80 2.04 2.76
CA ALA A 139 -16.64 2.49 1.64
C ALA A 139 -15.81 3.15 0.52
N LYS A 140 -14.82 3.97 0.87
CA LYS A 140 -13.91 4.59 -0.10
C LYS A 140 -12.98 3.58 -0.76
N VAL A 141 -12.48 2.62 0.00
CA VAL A 141 -11.68 1.49 -0.53
C VAL A 141 -12.49 0.72 -1.56
N LYS A 142 -13.75 0.40 -1.26
CA LYS A 142 -14.66 -0.27 -2.19
C LYS A 142 -14.92 0.56 -3.45
N ASP A 143 -15.10 1.87 -3.33
CA ASP A 143 -15.24 2.78 -4.48
C ASP A 143 -13.96 2.82 -5.31
N THR A 144 -12.79 2.93 -4.70
CA THR A 144 -11.50 2.91 -5.41
C THR A 144 -11.31 1.62 -6.20
N THR A 145 -11.61 0.43 -5.60
CA THR A 145 -11.52 -0.84 -6.34
C THR A 145 -12.49 -0.89 -7.51
N ALA A 146 -13.72 -0.42 -7.33
CA ALA A 146 -14.72 -0.41 -8.39
C ALA A 146 -14.30 0.48 -9.57
N ARG A 147 -13.77 1.68 -9.31
CA ARG A 147 -13.27 2.61 -10.32
C ARG A 147 -12.06 2.04 -11.08
N LEU A 148 -11.08 1.49 -10.37
CA LEU A 148 -9.90 0.86 -10.99
C LEU A 148 -10.30 -0.36 -11.85
N SER A 149 -11.26 -1.17 -11.39
CA SER A 149 -11.78 -2.31 -12.16
C SER A 149 -12.51 -1.86 -13.41
N ALA A 150 -13.36 -0.81 -13.33
CA ALA A 150 -14.07 -0.25 -14.48
C ALA A 150 -13.14 0.35 -15.55
N LEU A 151 -11.94 0.76 -15.16
CA LEU A 151 -10.88 1.25 -16.04
C LEU A 151 -9.97 0.14 -16.58
N GLU A 152 -10.21 -1.12 -16.23
CA GLU A 152 -9.28 -2.24 -16.51
C GLU A 152 -7.83 -1.93 -16.08
N ALA A 153 -7.70 -1.17 -15.01
CA ALA A 153 -6.41 -0.74 -14.49
C ALA A 153 -5.57 -1.95 -14.04
N LYS A 154 -4.26 -1.83 -14.16
CA LYS A 154 -3.33 -2.82 -13.58
C LYS A 154 -3.18 -2.53 -12.09
N PHE A 155 -3.83 -3.31 -11.26
CA PHE A 155 -3.74 -3.14 -9.80
C PHE A 155 -3.79 -4.45 -9.04
N GLU A 156 -3.34 -4.39 -7.81
CA GLU A 156 -3.51 -5.42 -6.79
C GLU A 156 -4.15 -4.85 -5.54
N VAL A 157 -4.86 -5.71 -4.83
CA VAL A 157 -5.32 -5.47 -3.46
C VAL A 157 -4.36 -6.16 -2.51
N ARG A 158 -4.01 -5.50 -1.40
CA ARG A 158 -3.15 -6.08 -0.38
C ARG A 158 -3.84 -6.07 0.99
N THR A 159 -3.64 -7.14 1.75
CA THR A 159 -4.08 -7.22 3.14
C THR A 159 -2.93 -7.73 3.99
N THR A 160 -2.58 -6.98 5.03
CA THR A 160 -1.64 -7.47 6.05
C THR A 160 -2.42 -8.34 7.05
N LEU A 161 -1.94 -9.55 7.28
CA LEU A 161 -2.48 -10.49 8.26
C LEU A 161 -2.08 -10.03 9.67
N TYR A 162 -2.70 -8.97 10.16
CA TYR A 162 -2.34 -8.34 11.43
C TYR A 162 -2.63 -9.25 12.63
N PRO A 163 -1.92 -9.06 13.77
CA PRO A 163 -2.10 -9.87 14.96
C PRO A 163 -3.53 -9.81 15.50
N GLY A 164 -4.10 -10.98 15.76
CA GLY A 164 -5.47 -11.14 16.23
C GLY A 164 -6.51 -11.31 15.13
N MET A 165 -6.16 -11.15 13.85
CA MET A 165 -7.05 -11.50 12.74
C MET A 165 -7.28 -13.01 12.73
N THR A 166 -8.55 -13.43 12.67
CA THR A 166 -8.92 -14.85 12.55
C THR A 166 -9.08 -15.28 11.09
N MET A 167 -9.12 -16.58 10.84
CA MET A 167 -9.32 -17.13 9.50
C MET A 167 -10.72 -16.80 8.97
N GLU A 168 -11.70 -16.77 9.84
CA GLU A 168 -13.09 -16.42 9.53
C GLU A 168 -13.20 -14.94 9.11
N GLU A 169 -12.52 -14.05 9.84
CA GLU A 169 -12.45 -12.63 9.49
C GLU A 169 -11.72 -12.40 8.15
N LEU A 170 -10.64 -13.14 7.88
CA LEU A 170 -9.96 -13.09 6.59
C LEU A 170 -10.91 -13.54 5.47
N GLU A 171 -11.61 -14.65 5.62
CA GLU A 171 -12.54 -15.12 4.61
C GLU A 171 -13.68 -14.12 4.38
N GLU A 172 -14.27 -13.57 5.43
CA GLU A 172 -15.31 -12.54 5.32
C GLU A 172 -14.79 -11.30 4.61
N LEU A 173 -13.52 -10.90 4.86
CA LEU A 173 -12.89 -9.78 4.17
C LEU A 173 -12.75 -10.04 2.67
N LEU A 174 -12.35 -11.26 2.29
CA LEU A 174 -12.22 -11.66 0.88
C LEU A 174 -13.59 -11.69 0.16
N GLN A 175 -14.67 -11.95 0.90
CA GLN A 175 -16.06 -11.89 0.38
C GLN A 175 -16.60 -10.47 0.25
N ALA A 176 -16.06 -9.52 1.00
CA ALA A 176 -16.58 -8.16 1.07
C ALA A 176 -16.37 -7.35 -0.25
N LEU A 177 -15.51 -7.83 -1.14
CA LEU A 177 -15.23 -7.24 -2.46
C LEU A 177 -15.42 -8.31 -3.57
N PRO A 178 -15.77 -7.91 -4.79
CA PRO A 178 -15.81 -8.83 -5.93
C PRO A 178 -14.42 -9.43 -6.20
N PRO A 179 -14.31 -10.47 -7.04
CA PRO A 179 -12.99 -11.00 -7.44
C PRO A 179 -12.07 -9.92 -7.98
N MET A 180 -10.89 -9.76 -7.37
CA MET A 180 -9.89 -8.77 -7.74
C MET A 180 -8.89 -9.34 -8.76
N PRO A 181 -8.24 -8.48 -9.58
CA PRO A 181 -7.21 -8.91 -10.53
C PRO A 181 -6.05 -9.66 -9.86
N LEU A 182 -5.71 -9.27 -8.65
CA LEU A 182 -4.76 -9.93 -7.76
C LEU A 182 -5.07 -9.50 -6.31
N TRP A 183 -5.12 -10.45 -5.40
CA TRP A 183 -5.17 -10.16 -3.96
C TRP A 183 -3.96 -10.76 -3.28
N ARG A 184 -3.17 -9.92 -2.63
CA ARG A 184 -1.95 -10.31 -1.94
C ARG A 184 -2.13 -10.26 -0.43
N LEU A 185 -1.85 -11.37 0.24
CA LEU A 185 -1.77 -11.43 1.69
C LEU A 185 -0.31 -11.23 2.12
N ASN A 186 -0.06 -10.20 2.91
CA ASN A 186 1.26 -9.92 3.47
C ASN A 186 1.32 -10.44 4.90
N TYR A 187 2.36 -11.22 5.23
CA TYR A 187 2.57 -11.63 6.61
C TYR A 187 2.94 -10.43 7.48
N TYR A 188 2.41 -10.48 8.70
CA TYR A 188 2.74 -9.49 9.69
C TYR A 188 4.18 -9.65 10.17
N HIS A 189 4.86 -8.53 10.24
CA HIS A 189 6.12 -8.38 10.97
C HIS A 189 5.91 -7.31 12.04
N MET A 190 6.48 -7.53 13.24
CA MET A 190 6.34 -6.57 14.33
C MET A 190 7.07 -5.27 13.97
N PRO A 191 6.41 -4.11 14.02
CA PRO A 191 7.07 -2.83 13.76
C PRO A 191 8.09 -2.51 14.86
N GLU A 192 9.20 -1.87 14.49
CA GLU A 192 10.22 -1.42 15.44
C GLU A 192 9.68 -0.29 16.33
N VAL A 193 8.91 0.62 15.74
CA VAL A 193 8.28 1.75 16.44
C VAL A 193 6.77 1.57 16.45
N PHE A 194 6.17 1.63 17.64
CA PHE A 194 4.74 1.48 17.85
C PHE A 194 4.26 2.33 19.03
N GLN A 195 2.95 2.57 19.10
CA GLN A 195 2.36 3.28 20.24
C GLN A 195 2.30 2.36 21.46
N PRO A 196 2.62 2.84 22.68
CA PRO A 196 2.66 2.02 23.89
C PRO A 196 1.36 1.25 24.16
N GLN A 197 0.20 1.82 23.85
CA GLN A 197 -1.11 1.18 24.00
C GLN A 197 -1.31 -0.02 23.07
N ASP A 198 -0.60 -0.07 21.93
CA ASP A 198 -0.72 -1.15 20.95
C ASP A 198 0.13 -2.38 21.30
N LYS A 199 1.02 -2.27 22.30
CA LYS A 199 2.01 -3.29 22.65
C LYS A 199 1.41 -4.69 22.89
N LEU A 200 0.30 -4.76 23.58
CA LEU A 200 -0.37 -6.04 23.86
C LEU A 200 -1.01 -6.60 22.59
N ARG A 201 -1.65 -5.76 21.80
CA ARG A 201 -2.31 -6.13 20.55
C ARG A 201 -1.30 -6.63 19.50
N LEU A 202 -0.15 -5.98 19.38
CA LEU A 202 0.93 -6.38 18.48
C LEU A 202 1.55 -7.75 18.78
N ARG A 203 1.37 -8.25 20.01
CA ARG A 203 1.86 -9.56 20.46
C ARG A 203 0.85 -10.69 20.31
N LEU A 204 -0.37 -10.38 19.89
CA LEU A 204 -1.33 -11.43 19.57
C LEU A 204 -0.80 -12.29 18.42
N LYS A 205 -1.27 -13.52 18.34
CA LYS A 205 -0.91 -14.44 17.27
C LYS A 205 -1.46 -13.92 15.94
N ALA A 206 -0.60 -13.78 14.95
CA ALA A 206 -1.00 -13.54 13.57
C ALA A 206 -1.23 -14.88 12.84
N LEU A 207 -1.98 -14.86 11.75
CA LEU A 207 -2.16 -16.02 10.88
C LEU A 207 -0.80 -16.45 10.30
N SER A 208 -0.50 -17.74 10.40
CA SER A 208 0.74 -18.31 9.85
C SER A 208 0.56 -18.70 8.37
N SER A 209 1.70 -18.86 7.68
CA SER A 209 1.73 -19.38 6.30
C SER A 209 1.04 -20.74 6.19
N ILE A 210 1.26 -21.62 7.17
CA ILE A 210 0.63 -22.94 7.22
C ILE A 210 -0.89 -22.81 7.31
N ALA A 211 -1.40 -21.96 8.21
CA ALA A 211 -2.84 -21.76 8.35
C ALA A 211 -3.48 -21.20 7.06
N VAL A 212 -2.81 -20.26 6.38
CA VAL A 212 -3.29 -19.75 5.08
C VAL A 212 -3.29 -20.85 4.03
N GLN A 213 -2.19 -21.64 3.94
CA GLN A 213 -2.04 -22.71 2.96
C GLN A 213 -3.08 -23.82 3.13
N GLU A 214 -3.36 -24.24 4.35
CA GLU A 214 -4.38 -25.26 4.66
C GLU A 214 -5.79 -24.81 4.29
N ASN A 215 -6.08 -23.50 4.36
CA ASN A 215 -7.37 -22.92 4.01
C ASN A 215 -7.45 -22.36 2.58
N LEU A 216 -6.37 -22.46 1.79
CA LEU A 216 -6.30 -21.87 0.45
C LEU A 216 -7.45 -22.30 -0.48
N PRO A 217 -7.85 -23.58 -0.56
CA PRO A 217 -8.98 -23.99 -1.41
C PRO A 217 -10.29 -23.28 -1.08
N ARG A 218 -10.50 -22.96 0.19
CA ARG A 218 -11.67 -22.22 0.70
C ARG A 218 -11.56 -20.73 0.34
N LEU A 219 -10.40 -20.13 0.56
CA LEU A 219 -10.17 -18.70 0.31
C LEU A 219 -10.21 -18.34 -1.18
N THR A 220 -9.67 -19.20 -2.05
CA THR A 220 -9.62 -18.98 -3.51
C THR A 220 -10.99 -19.09 -4.20
N GLN A 221 -12.00 -19.64 -3.53
CA GLN A 221 -13.38 -19.57 -4.02
C GLN A 221 -13.89 -18.13 -4.14
N TRP A 222 -13.43 -17.24 -3.24
CA TRP A 222 -13.81 -15.85 -3.21
C TRP A 222 -12.88 -14.96 -4.04
N GLN A 223 -11.57 -15.24 -3.95
CA GLN A 223 -10.54 -14.49 -4.66
C GLN A 223 -9.64 -15.47 -5.44
N PRO A 224 -10.00 -15.80 -6.70
CA PRO A 224 -9.29 -16.84 -7.48
C PRO A 224 -7.79 -16.55 -7.71
N ARG A 225 -7.39 -15.29 -7.68
CA ARG A 225 -5.99 -14.85 -7.80
C ARG A 225 -5.43 -14.37 -6.46
N LEU A 226 -5.61 -15.20 -5.42
CA LEU A 226 -5.05 -14.98 -4.10
C LEU A 226 -3.59 -15.48 -4.06
N VAL A 227 -2.69 -14.63 -3.60
CA VAL A 227 -1.27 -14.98 -3.36
C VAL A 227 -0.86 -14.50 -1.97
N TRP A 228 0.25 -15.04 -1.44
CA TRP A 228 0.78 -14.62 -0.14
C TRP A 228 2.32 -14.53 -0.18
N GLN A 229 2.88 -13.69 0.67
CA GLN A 229 4.32 -13.49 0.84
C GLN A 229 4.68 -13.05 2.27
#